data_8c437a8eb011940c55b18cf00640c687
#
_entry.id   8c437a8eb011940c55b18cf00640c687
#
_cell.length_a   1.000
_cell.length_b   1.000
_cell.length_c   1.000
_cell.angle_alpha   90.00
_cell.angle_beta   90.00
_cell.angle_gamma   90.00
#
_symmetry.space_group_name_H-M   'P 1'
#
loop_
_entity.id
_entity.type
_entity.pdbx_description
1 polymer ?
#
loop_
_entity_poly.entity_id
_entity_poly.type
_entity_poly.pdbx_seq_one_letter_code
_entity_poly.pdbx_strand_id
1 'polypeptide(L)'
;RSSWEFVFMQFCDNNPNVINWASEAVHINYRNPLTGKNTIYVPDFLITYGDANGNQRAELIEIKPKKETTLEGAKNIRDQASAILNMAKWEAARAWARAHGLTFRVVTEDMIFHQGRSK
;
A
#
# COMPACT_ATOMS: atom_id res chain seq x y z
N ARG A 1 14.18 -3.80 -3.71
CA ARG A 1 13.01 -3.01 -4.09
C ARG A 1 12.55 -3.39 -5.48
N SER A 2 11.26 -3.57 -5.67
CA SER A 2 10.75 -4.08 -6.92
C SER A 2 10.69 -3.00 -8.00
N SER A 3 10.66 -3.45 -9.26
CA SER A 3 10.53 -2.52 -10.37
C SER A 3 9.20 -1.78 -10.32
N TRP A 4 8.17 -2.38 -9.74
CA TRP A 4 6.86 -1.73 -9.60
C TRP A 4 6.95 -0.54 -8.65
N GLU A 5 7.73 -0.68 -7.57
CA GLU A 5 7.92 0.43 -6.65
C GLU A 5 8.65 1.57 -7.34
N PHE A 6 9.61 1.24 -8.18
CA PHE A 6 10.32 2.25 -8.95
C PHE A 6 9.38 3.00 -9.90
N VAL A 7 8.49 2.26 -10.57
CA VAL A 7 7.50 2.88 -11.46
C VAL A 7 6.57 3.80 -10.67
N PHE A 8 6.18 3.38 -9.47
CA PHE A 8 5.33 4.22 -8.63
C PHE A 8 6.05 5.50 -8.21
N MET A 9 7.32 5.40 -7.86
CA MET A 9 8.11 6.59 -7.51
C MET A 9 8.15 7.57 -8.67
N GLN A 10 8.36 7.07 -9.88
CA GLN A 10 8.36 7.92 -11.06
C GLN A 10 7.01 8.56 -11.29
N PHE A 11 5.94 7.81 -11.07
CA PHE A 11 4.60 8.37 -11.17
C PHE A 11 4.43 9.53 -10.19
N CYS A 12 4.87 9.37 -8.95
CA CYS A 12 4.75 10.43 -7.96
C CYS A 12 5.55 11.66 -8.35
N ASP A 13 6.78 11.45 -8.86
CA ASP A 13 7.63 12.58 -9.24
C ASP A 13 7.08 13.34 -10.44
N ASN A 14 6.36 12.66 -11.31
CA ASN A 14 5.84 13.27 -12.54
C ASN A 14 4.42 13.76 -12.43
N ASN A 15 3.75 13.51 -11.31
CA ASN A 15 2.36 13.91 -11.14
C ASN A 15 2.30 15.25 -10.41
N PRO A 16 1.81 16.30 -11.07
CA PRO A 16 1.78 17.63 -10.44
C PRO A 16 0.85 17.73 -9.24
N ASN A 17 -0.07 16.78 -9.06
CA ASN A 17 -0.95 16.78 -7.90
C ASN A 17 -0.30 16.15 -6.67
N VAL A 18 0.80 15.42 -6.83
CA VAL A 18 1.53 14.84 -5.71
C VAL A 18 2.43 15.91 -5.12
N ILE A 19 2.18 16.28 -3.89
CA ILE A 19 2.94 17.35 -3.22
C ILE A 19 4.28 16.81 -2.74
N ASN A 20 4.28 15.65 -2.09
CA ASN A 20 5.50 14.95 -1.75
C ASN A 20 5.19 13.49 -1.46
N TRP A 21 6.25 12.69 -1.34
CA TRP A 21 6.13 11.28 -1.01
C TRP A 21 7.37 10.83 -0.27
N ALA A 22 7.23 9.75 0.49
CA ALA A 22 8.36 9.15 1.21
C ALA A 22 8.19 7.63 1.20
N SER A 23 9.30 6.91 1.11
CA SER A 23 9.26 5.45 1.18
C SER A 23 9.53 5.01 2.60
N GLU A 24 8.77 3.98 3.03
CA GLU A 24 9.00 3.32 4.31
C GLU A 24 9.02 4.29 5.49
N ALA A 25 8.11 5.25 5.47
CA ALA A 25 8.12 6.35 6.43
C ALA A 25 7.36 6.05 7.72
N VAL A 26 6.48 5.05 7.72
CA VAL A 26 5.58 4.77 8.84
C VAL A 26 5.78 3.34 9.31
N HIS A 27 5.86 3.16 10.63
CA HIS A 27 6.01 1.85 11.26
C HIS A 27 4.74 1.56 12.04
N ILE A 28 4.05 0.46 11.71
CA ILE A 28 2.75 0.14 12.30
C ILE A 28 2.87 -1.17 13.06
N ASN A 29 2.53 -1.14 14.34
CA ASN A 29 2.51 -2.35 15.14
C ASN A 29 1.30 -3.19 14.79
N TYR A 30 1.51 -4.49 14.64
CA TYR A 30 0.41 -5.42 14.42
C TYR A 30 0.76 -6.77 15.01
N ARG A 31 -0.24 -7.63 15.15
CA ARG A 31 -0.04 -8.98 15.65
C ARG A 31 -0.02 -9.94 14.48
N ASN A 32 1.06 -10.70 14.35
CA ASN A 32 1.19 -11.70 13.31
C ASN A 32 0.25 -12.87 13.62
N PRO A 33 -0.77 -13.13 12.80
CA PRO A 33 -1.74 -14.17 13.09
C PRO A 33 -1.17 -15.58 12.99
N LEU A 34 -0.04 -15.74 12.31
CA LEU A 34 0.57 -17.05 12.14
C LEU A 34 1.44 -17.44 13.33
N THR A 35 2.03 -16.47 13.99
CA THR A 35 2.93 -16.74 15.14
C THR A 35 2.35 -16.25 16.46
N GLY A 36 1.37 -15.37 16.42
CA GLY A 36 0.82 -14.75 17.62
C GLY A 36 1.69 -13.67 18.23
N LYS A 37 2.78 -13.32 17.57
CA LYS A 37 3.72 -12.34 18.11
C LYS A 37 3.45 -10.95 17.57
N ASN A 38 3.72 -9.94 18.38
CA ASN A 38 3.66 -8.56 17.94
C ASN A 38 4.87 -8.25 17.08
N THR A 39 4.66 -7.51 15.99
CA THR A 39 5.73 -7.16 15.07
C THR A 39 5.38 -5.84 14.41
N ILE A 40 6.17 -5.43 13.44
CA ILE A 40 6.03 -4.13 12.78
C ILE A 40 5.83 -4.33 11.30
N TYR A 41 4.89 -3.56 10.73
CA TYR A 41 4.63 -3.50 9.30
C TYR A 41 4.98 -2.10 8.81
N VAL A 42 5.75 -2.03 7.72
CA VAL A 42 6.15 -0.76 7.13
C VAL A 42 5.58 -0.71 5.71
N PRO A 43 4.52 0.08 5.49
CA PRO A 43 3.99 0.25 4.12
C PRO A 43 5.02 0.85 3.19
N ASP A 44 4.87 0.57 1.89
CA ASP A 44 5.86 0.99 0.90
C ASP A 44 6.02 2.51 0.82
N PHE A 45 4.90 3.24 0.82
CA PHE A 45 4.96 4.69 0.60
C PHE A 45 3.93 5.44 1.43
N LEU A 46 4.28 6.68 1.73
CA LEU A 46 3.34 7.69 2.23
C LEU A 46 3.34 8.80 1.20
N ILE A 47 2.17 9.16 0.68
CA ILE A 47 2.08 10.23 -0.31
C ILE A 47 1.14 11.32 0.21
N THR A 48 1.42 12.55 -0.20
CA THR A 48 0.56 13.69 0.07
C THR A 48 0.23 14.33 -1.28
N TYR A 49 -1.04 14.61 -1.51
CA TYR A 49 -1.47 15.14 -2.80
C TYR A 49 -2.65 16.08 -2.61
N GLY A 50 -2.91 16.88 -3.66
CA GLY A 50 -4.09 17.76 -3.69
C GLY A 50 -5.21 17.08 -4.45
N ASP A 51 -6.43 17.12 -3.89
CA ASP A 51 -7.56 16.54 -4.58
C ASP A 51 -8.25 17.58 -5.45
N ALA A 52 -9.34 17.18 -6.12
CA ALA A 52 -10.04 18.03 -7.07
C ALA A 52 -10.64 19.28 -6.43
N ASN A 53 -10.86 19.23 -5.12
CA ASN A 53 -11.45 20.37 -4.40
C ASN A 53 -10.40 21.28 -3.78
N GLY A 54 -9.12 21.02 -4.05
CA GLY A 54 -8.05 21.82 -3.49
C GLY A 54 -7.65 21.42 -2.09
N ASN A 55 -8.22 20.33 -1.54
CA ASN A 55 -7.86 19.86 -0.22
C ASN A 55 -6.63 18.97 -0.29
N GLN A 56 -5.81 19.06 0.74
CA GLN A 56 -4.63 18.21 0.83
C GLN A 56 -5.01 16.89 1.46
N ARG A 57 -4.55 15.80 0.86
CA ARG A 57 -4.83 14.44 1.31
C ARG A 57 -3.54 13.67 1.47
N ALA A 58 -3.56 12.66 2.33
CA ALA A 58 -2.41 11.79 2.52
C ALA A 58 -2.88 10.33 2.53
N GLU A 59 -2.07 9.46 1.93
CA GLU A 59 -2.37 8.03 1.85
C GLU A 59 -1.14 7.21 2.13
N LEU A 60 -1.35 6.08 2.82
CA LEU A 60 -0.36 5.02 2.91
C LEU A 60 -0.59 4.09 1.73
N ILE A 61 0.48 3.70 1.06
CA ILE A 61 0.41 2.90 -0.16
C ILE A 61 1.24 1.63 -0.01
N GLU A 62 0.64 0.51 -0.36
CA GLU A 62 1.33 -0.77 -0.46
C GLU A 62 1.21 -1.26 -1.89
N ILE A 63 2.34 -1.64 -2.51
CA ILE A 63 2.37 -2.14 -3.88
C ILE A 63 2.40 -3.66 -3.83
N LYS A 64 1.40 -4.31 -4.43
CA LYS A 64 1.31 -5.78 -4.41
C LYS A 64 0.71 -6.30 -5.70
N PRO A 65 1.19 -7.45 -6.20
CA PRO A 65 0.50 -8.10 -7.32
C PRO A 65 -0.94 -8.44 -6.95
N LYS A 66 -1.84 -8.27 -7.89
CA LYS A 66 -3.26 -8.49 -7.65
C LYS A 66 -3.52 -9.90 -7.12
N LYS A 67 -2.78 -10.89 -7.62
CA LYS A 67 -2.97 -12.28 -7.19
C LYS A 67 -2.64 -12.48 -5.72
N GLU A 68 -1.89 -11.57 -5.10
CA GLU A 68 -1.52 -11.67 -3.69
C GLU A 68 -2.46 -10.89 -2.79
N THR A 69 -3.52 -10.30 -3.34
CA THR A 69 -4.42 -9.48 -2.55
C THR A 69 -5.64 -10.23 -2.04
N THR A 70 -5.84 -11.48 -2.45
CA THR A 70 -6.99 -12.26 -2.02
C THR A 70 -6.57 -13.69 -1.71
N LEU A 71 -7.39 -14.37 -0.90
CA LEU A 71 -7.19 -15.79 -0.63
C LEU A 71 -7.48 -16.63 -1.86
N GLU A 72 -8.37 -16.16 -2.74
CA GLU A 72 -8.71 -16.89 -3.95
C GLU A 72 -7.53 -17.04 -4.89
N GLY A 73 -6.60 -16.10 -4.86
CA GLY A 73 -5.40 -16.18 -5.68
C GLY A 73 -4.34 -17.09 -5.09
N ALA A 74 -4.54 -17.57 -3.86
CA ALA A 74 -3.54 -18.37 -3.17
C ALA A 74 -3.76 -19.85 -3.50
N LYS A 75 -2.76 -20.46 -4.15
CA LYS A 75 -2.89 -21.82 -4.68
C LYS A 75 -2.20 -22.88 -3.86
N ASN A 76 -1.40 -22.49 -2.87
CA ASN A 76 -0.72 -23.44 -2.02
C ASN A 76 -0.66 -22.89 -0.61
N ILE A 77 -0.17 -23.71 0.32
CA ILE A 77 -0.14 -23.34 1.74
C ILE A 77 0.69 -22.09 1.99
N ARG A 78 1.83 -21.97 1.29
CA ARG A 78 2.69 -20.79 1.44
C ARG A 78 1.96 -19.52 1.02
N ASP A 79 1.28 -19.56 -0.13
CA ASP A 79 0.56 -18.40 -0.63
C ASP A 79 -0.62 -18.05 0.28
N GLN A 80 -1.28 -19.07 0.84
CA GLN A 80 -2.37 -18.84 1.76
C GLN A 80 -1.88 -18.18 3.05
N ALA A 81 -0.73 -18.64 3.56
CA ALA A 81 -0.14 -18.02 4.74
C ALA A 81 0.23 -16.57 4.47
N SER A 82 0.81 -16.29 3.30
CA SER A 82 1.14 -14.91 2.92
C SER A 82 -0.10 -14.04 2.81
N ALA A 83 -1.17 -14.58 2.25
CA ALA A 83 -2.42 -13.82 2.13
C ALA A 83 -2.99 -13.49 3.51
N ILE A 84 -2.98 -14.45 4.41
CA ILE A 84 -3.47 -14.24 5.78
C ILE A 84 -2.64 -13.16 6.48
N LEU A 85 -1.32 -13.22 6.32
CA LEU A 85 -0.42 -12.24 6.92
C LEU A 85 -0.68 -10.86 6.34
N ASN A 86 -0.82 -10.76 5.01
CA ASN A 86 -1.10 -9.48 4.37
C ASN A 86 -2.42 -8.89 4.84
N MET A 87 -3.44 -9.71 5.02
CA MET A 87 -4.73 -9.22 5.50
C MET A 87 -4.60 -8.60 6.90
N ALA A 88 -3.81 -9.23 7.77
CA ALA A 88 -3.59 -8.69 9.11
C ALA A 88 -2.81 -7.37 9.05
N LYS A 89 -1.78 -7.30 8.21
CA LYS A 89 -1.00 -6.07 8.03
C LYS A 89 -1.88 -4.93 7.54
N TRP A 90 -2.71 -5.20 6.54
CA TRP A 90 -3.52 -4.17 5.91
C TRP A 90 -4.66 -3.71 6.81
N GLU A 91 -5.19 -4.62 7.61
CA GLU A 91 -6.20 -4.24 8.60
C GLU A 91 -5.59 -3.27 9.62
N ALA A 92 -4.38 -3.59 10.10
CA ALA A 92 -3.68 -2.71 11.03
C ALA A 92 -3.36 -1.36 10.39
N ALA A 93 -2.97 -1.37 9.11
CA ALA A 93 -2.67 -0.14 8.38
C ALA A 93 -3.91 0.73 8.22
N ARG A 94 -5.06 0.12 7.92
CA ARG A 94 -6.31 0.87 7.79
C ARG A 94 -6.70 1.53 9.12
N ALA A 95 -6.55 0.78 10.21
CA ALA A 95 -6.87 1.33 11.54
C ALA A 95 -5.93 2.47 11.90
N TRP A 96 -4.64 2.30 11.64
CA TRP A 96 -3.66 3.33 11.92
C TRP A 96 -3.95 4.59 11.09
N ALA A 97 -4.22 4.40 9.81
CA ALA A 97 -4.48 5.52 8.92
C ALA A 97 -5.73 6.29 9.38
N ARG A 98 -6.79 5.55 9.72
CA ARG A 98 -8.02 6.20 10.18
C ARG A 98 -7.77 7.02 11.43
N ALA A 99 -6.95 6.50 12.36
CA ALA A 99 -6.66 7.20 13.60
C ALA A 99 -5.83 8.47 13.35
N HIS A 100 -5.12 8.55 12.24
CA HIS A 100 -4.25 9.69 11.94
C HIS A 100 -4.77 10.57 10.80
N GLY A 101 -6.02 10.36 10.39
CA GLY A 101 -6.61 11.20 9.35
C GLY A 101 -6.14 10.87 7.94
N LEU A 102 -5.60 9.67 7.73
CA LEU A 102 -5.13 9.22 6.42
C LEU A 102 -6.01 8.08 5.92
N THR A 103 -5.74 7.64 4.70
CA THR A 103 -6.30 6.40 4.18
C THR A 103 -5.18 5.45 3.81
N PHE A 104 -5.51 4.17 3.69
CA PHE A 104 -4.57 3.15 3.26
C PHE A 104 -5.10 2.51 1.98
N ARG A 105 -4.22 2.29 1.02
CA ARG A 105 -4.62 1.73 -0.27
C ARG A 105 -3.56 0.75 -0.77
N VAL A 106 -4.02 -0.39 -1.29
CA VAL A 106 -3.15 -1.35 -1.96
C VAL A 106 -3.23 -1.06 -3.46
N VAL A 107 -2.07 -0.87 -4.07
CA VAL A 107 -1.96 -0.54 -5.48
C VAL A 107 -1.42 -1.76 -6.22
N THR A 108 -2.16 -2.20 -7.23
CA THR A 108 -1.81 -3.39 -7.99
C THR A 108 -1.30 -3.00 -9.38
N GLU A 109 -0.86 -4.00 -10.15
CA GLU A 109 -0.39 -3.76 -11.51
C GLU A 109 -1.43 -3.06 -12.37
N ASP A 110 -2.72 -3.32 -12.12
CA ASP A 110 -3.76 -2.66 -12.89
C ASP A 110 -3.68 -1.15 -12.74
N MET A 111 -3.44 -0.68 -11.53
CA MET A 111 -3.39 0.75 -11.28
C MET A 111 -2.08 1.37 -11.77
N ILE A 112 -0.96 0.67 -11.58
CA ILE A 112 0.34 1.20 -11.94
C ILE A 112 0.50 1.29 -13.45
N PHE A 113 0.18 0.21 -14.16
CA PHE A 113 0.46 0.16 -15.60
C PHE A 113 -0.63 0.79 -16.42
N HIS A 114 -1.86 0.79 -15.95
CA HIS A 114 -2.95 1.40 -16.71
C HIS A 114 -2.95 2.90 -16.64
N GLN A 115 -2.46 3.48 -15.55
CA GLN A 115 -2.43 4.93 -15.44
C GLN A 115 -1.58 5.59 -16.51
N GLY A 116 -0.55 4.90 -16.95
CA GLY A 116 0.31 5.42 -17.99
C GLY A 116 -0.32 5.40 -19.38
N ARG A 117 -1.46 4.75 -19.50
CA ARG A 117 -2.12 4.62 -20.79
C ARG A 117 -3.28 5.54 -20.98
N SER A 118 -3.48 6.44 -20.12
CA SER A 118 -4.68 7.20 -20.15
C SER A 118 -4.95 7.63 -21.53
N LYS A 119 -5.95 7.50 -21.92
CA LYS A 119 -6.28 7.76 -23.19
C LYS A 119 -6.83 9.00 -23.37
#